data_12e523d37c8e744e1307af5287011061
#
_entry.id   12e523d37c8e744e1307af5287011061
#
_cell.length_a   1.000
_cell.length_b   1.000
_cell.length_c   1.000
_cell.angle_alpha   90.00
_cell.angle_beta   90.00
_cell.angle_gamma   90.00
#
_symmetry.space_group_name_H-M   'P 1'
#
loop_
_entity.id
_entity.type
_entity.pdbx_description
1 polymer ?
#
loop_
_entity_poly.entity_id
_entity_poly.type
_entity_poly.pdbx_seq_one_letter_code
_entity_poly.pdbx_strand_id
1 'polypeptide(L)'
;ELSKEHVVKAFNFKRQYPEFLFPGKTQLVTADDEAVPVESISLLDTANPFTWHSTYREIRKWQPDVLIVRYWMSYFAPSLGYITRKMKKHCKVISILDNVVPHEEHFFDTPLTRYFLKGSTGCVTLCDAVSKDLLRIRPEARYTVIQHPLYSHFGQKTPRTEAETKLGLKPGKKNILFFGLIRTYKGLDILLEAFAGLPEEYQLIIAGEPYGSFDKYQEIIDRIPGKDRIFMDLKYIKDSQVKDYFSAADLAVLPYRSATQSGISSISYHFEVPMIVTDVGGLKETIGDRGTGLVASDGTPETIRKEIIRYFSDPTIKENCISNIRLEKERLSWKTFARKLTEFIGQL
;
A
#
# COMPACT_ATOMS: atom_id res chain seq x y z
N GLU A 1 17.22 3.93 -4.47
CA GLU A 1 18.13 3.70 -3.37
C GLU A 1 19.31 2.82 -3.79
N LEU A 2 19.09 1.64 -4.35
CA LEU A 2 20.19 0.74 -4.78
C LEU A 2 21.19 1.41 -5.72
N SER A 3 20.74 2.33 -6.60
CA SER A 3 21.63 3.04 -7.53
C SER A 3 22.61 4.02 -6.86
N LYS A 4 22.48 4.29 -5.57
CA LYS A 4 23.44 5.10 -4.81
C LYS A 4 24.75 4.37 -4.51
N GLU A 5 24.69 3.05 -4.42
CA GLU A 5 25.81 2.20 -4.02
C GLU A 5 26.15 1.11 -5.05
N HIS A 6 25.28 0.89 -6.05
CA HIS A 6 25.41 -0.17 -7.05
C HIS A 6 25.14 0.36 -8.46
N VAL A 7 25.71 -0.30 -9.47
CA VAL A 7 25.36 -0.07 -10.87
C VAL A 7 24.06 -0.84 -11.16
N VAL A 8 22.98 -0.10 -11.39
CA VAL A 8 21.63 -0.66 -11.57
C VAL A 8 21.15 -0.45 -13.00
N LYS A 9 20.59 -1.50 -13.60
CA LYS A 9 19.93 -1.45 -14.89
C LYS A 9 18.51 -2.02 -14.77
N ALA A 10 17.52 -1.29 -15.23
CA ALA A 10 16.13 -1.69 -15.16
C ALA A 10 15.67 -2.28 -16.51
N PHE A 11 14.98 -3.42 -16.43
CA PHE A 11 14.28 -4.04 -17.56
C PHE A 11 12.79 -4.05 -17.25
N ASN A 12 11.98 -3.61 -18.21
CA ASN A 12 10.56 -3.47 -18.03
C ASN A 12 9.77 -4.26 -19.08
N PHE A 13 8.47 -4.35 -18.87
CA PHE A 13 7.56 -4.94 -19.82
C PHE A 13 7.37 -4.00 -21.03
N LYS A 14 7.43 -4.57 -22.23
CA LYS A 14 6.87 -3.95 -23.45
C LYS A 14 5.35 -4.10 -23.47
N ARG A 15 4.88 -5.27 -23.02
CA ARG A 15 3.45 -5.57 -22.76
C ARG A 15 3.35 -6.47 -21.54
N GLN A 16 2.70 -5.97 -20.49
CA GLN A 16 2.54 -6.68 -19.23
C GLN A 16 1.39 -7.66 -19.27
N TYR A 17 0.24 -7.24 -19.78
CA TYR A 17 -0.97 -8.04 -19.93
C TYR A 17 -1.49 -7.99 -21.39
N PRO A 18 -2.10 -9.05 -21.92
CA PRO A 18 -2.98 -8.96 -23.06
C PRO A 18 -4.13 -8.00 -22.75
N GLU A 19 -4.60 -7.24 -23.75
CA GLU A 19 -5.64 -6.21 -23.56
C GLU A 19 -6.91 -6.74 -22.90
N PHE A 20 -7.33 -7.96 -23.27
CA PHE A 20 -8.55 -8.59 -22.74
C PHE A 20 -8.43 -9.02 -21.26
N LEU A 21 -7.24 -9.10 -20.68
CA LEU A 21 -7.01 -9.43 -19.27
C LEU A 21 -6.76 -8.19 -18.42
N PHE A 22 -6.66 -7.02 -19.02
CA PHE A 22 -6.35 -5.80 -18.29
C PHE A 22 -7.63 -5.05 -17.92
N PRO A 23 -7.94 -4.88 -16.62
CA PRO A 23 -9.18 -4.22 -16.18
C PRO A 23 -9.16 -2.69 -16.29
N GLY A 24 -8.01 -2.08 -16.62
CA GLY A 24 -7.82 -0.63 -16.71
C GLY A 24 -7.84 -0.09 -18.14
N LYS A 25 -7.82 1.24 -18.27
CA LYS A 25 -7.83 1.93 -19.58
C LYS A 25 -6.44 1.96 -20.25
N THR A 26 -5.36 1.99 -19.48
CA THR A 26 -3.98 2.00 -19.98
C THR A 26 -3.04 1.25 -19.06
N GLN A 27 -2.03 0.57 -19.63
CA GLN A 27 -0.94 -0.08 -18.92
C GLN A 27 0.33 0.80 -18.85
N LEU A 28 0.30 1.97 -19.44
CA LEU A 28 1.43 2.88 -19.53
C LEU A 28 1.26 4.01 -18.52
N VAL A 29 2.39 4.43 -17.95
CA VAL A 29 2.49 5.64 -17.14
C VAL A 29 2.14 6.83 -18.02
N THR A 30 1.25 7.69 -17.54
CA THR A 30 0.83 8.91 -18.25
C THR A 30 1.60 10.12 -17.73
N ALA A 31 1.55 11.24 -18.46
CA ALA A 31 2.23 12.48 -18.06
C ALA A 31 1.69 13.06 -16.73
N ASP A 32 0.51 12.62 -16.29
CA ASP A 32 -0.12 13.03 -15.02
C ASP A 32 0.37 12.21 -13.81
N ASP A 33 1.14 11.14 -14.04
CA ASP A 33 1.73 10.33 -12.98
C ASP A 33 3.02 11.00 -12.46
N GLU A 34 3.04 11.40 -11.20
CA GLU A 34 4.22 12.01 -10.55
C GLU A 34 5.34 10.98 -10.22
N ALA A 35 5.32 9.82 -10.84
CA ALA A 35 6.34 8.80 -10.65
C ALA A 35 7.69 9.27 -11.17
N VAL A 36 8.74 9.14 -10.35
CA VAL A 36 10.11 9.43 -10.78
C VAL A 36 10.46 8.50 -11.95
N PRO A 37 10.73 9.03 -13.15
CA PRO A 37 11.06 8.20 -14.30
C PRO A 37 12.37 7.45 -14.05
N VAL A 38 12.32 6.13 -14.15
CA VAL A 38 13.51 5.28 -14.11
C VAL A 38 13.84 4.87 -15.54
N GLU A 39 15.07 5.18 -15.98
CA GLU A 39 15.55 4.71 -17.26
C GLU A 39 15.48 3.18 -17.31
N SER A 40 14.69 2.65 -18.21
CA SER A 40 14.44 1.22 -18.32
C SER A 40 14.36 0.77 -19.78
N ILE A 41 14.76 -0.48 -20.01
CA ILE A 41 14.69 -1.11 -21.33
C ILE A 41 13.42 -1.97 -21.37
N SER A 42 12.43 -1.55 -22.15
CA SER A 42 11.16 -2.26 -22.30
C SER A 42 11.27 -3.35 -23.38
N LEU A 43 11.47 -4.61 -22.95
CA LEU A 43 11.68 -5.75 -23.86
C LEU A 43 10.66 -6.87 -23.67
N LEU A 44 10.24 -7.13 -22.44
CA LEU A 44 9.46 -8.32 -22.10
C LEU A 44 7.98 -8.16 -22.49
N ASP A 45 7.53 -8.99 -23.41
CA ASP A 45 6.12 -9.24 -23.68
C ASP A 45 5.74 -10.59 -23.07
N THR A 46 4.86 -10.59 -22.09
CA THR A 46 4.51 -11.80 -21.32
C THR A 46 3.83 -12.87 -22.16
N ALA A 47 3.11 -12.46 -23.20
CA ALA A 47 2.41 -13.36 -24.12
C ALA A 47 3.27 -13.85 -25.31
N ASN A 48 4.52 -13.35 -25.46
CA ASN A 48 5.40 -13.71 -26.58
C ASN A 48 6.69 -14.37 -26.12
N PRO A 49 6.82 -15.71 -26.19
CA PRO A 49 8.02 -16.44 -25.75
C PRO A 49 9.34 -16.03 -26.43
N PHE A 50 9.31 -15.50 -27.65
CA PHE A 50 10.50 -15.01 -28.31
C PHE A 50 11.11 -13.82 -27.58
N THR A 51 10.26 -12.98 -26.98
CA THR A 51 10.72 -11.83 -26.17
C THR A 51 11.33 -12.28 -24.83
N TRP A 52 10.91 -13.41 -24.28
CA TRP A 52 11.51 -13.96 -23.05
C TRP A 52 12.97 -14.31 -23.28
N HIS A 53 13.24 -14.94 -24.45
CA HIS A 53 14.61 -15.29 -24.82
C HIS A 53 15.47 -14.07 -25.13
N SER A 54 14.95 -13.09 -25.87
CA SER A 54 15.69 -11.85 -26.15
C SER A 54 15.95 -11.05 -24.88
N THR A 55 14.97 -10.94 -23.96
CA THR A 55 15.16 -10.30 -22.65
C THR A 55 16.25 -11.02 -21.83
N TYR A 56 16.20 -12.36 -21.76
CA TYR A 56 17.26 -13.14 -21.12
C TYR A 56 18.63 -12.83 -21.72
N ARG A 57 18.75 -12.78 -23.05
CA ARG A 57 20.04 -12.48 -23.73
C ARG A 57 20.59 -11.10 -23.39
N GLU A 58 19.72 -10.08 -23.37
CA GLU A 58 20.12 -8.72 -23.02
C GLU A 58 20.55 -8.61 -21.54
N ILE A 59 19.82 -9.22 -20.62
CA ILE A 59 20.23 -9.30 -19.22
C ILE A 59 21.58 -10.04 -19.10
N ARG A 60 21.73 -11.17 -19.78
CA ARG A 60 22.96 -11.97 -19.75
C ARG A 60 24.16 -11.23 -20.33
N LYS A 61 23.95 -10.45 -21.40
CA LYS A 61 25.00 -9.62 -22.02
C LYS A 61 25.54 -8.56 -21.06
N TRP A 62 24.70 -8.04 -20.17
CA TRP A 62 25.09 -7.07 -19.16
C TRP A 62 25.85 -7.69 -17.98
N GLN A 63 25.82 -9.02 -17.82
CA GLN A 63 26.55 -9.79 -16.81
C GLN A 63 26.31 -9.31 -15.36
N PRO A 64 25.05 -9.23 -14.87
CA PRO A 64 24.79 -8.80 -13.52
C PRO A 64 25.27 -9.81 -12.48
N ASP A 65 25.74 -9.34 -11.31
CA ASP A 65 25.99 -10.17 -10.13
C ASP A 65 24.69 -10.66 -9.49
N VAL A 66 23.65 -9.83 -9.58
CA VAL A 66 22.34 -10.08 -9.00
C VAL A 66 21.23 -9.67 -9.95
N LEU A 67 20.26 -10.56 -10.15
CA LEU A 67 18.98 -10.26 -10.81
C LEU A 67 17.88 -10.17 -9.74
N ILE A 68 17.23 -9.01 -9.62
CA ILE A 68 16.08 -8.83 -8.74
C ILE A 68 14.82 -8.86 -9.60
N VAL A 69 13.83 -9.69 -9.23
CA VAL A 69 12.57 -9.85 -9.96
C VAL A 69 11.40 -9.70 -8.98
N ARG A 70 10.44 -8.84 -9.30
CA ARG A 70 9.19 -8.73 -8.56
C ARG A 70 8.14 -9.70 -9.12
N TYR A 71 7.41 -10.36 -8.23
CA TYR A 71 6.41 -11.37 -8.59
C TYR A 71 5.15 -11.21 -7.73
N TRP A 72 3.97 -11.14 -8.37
CA TRP A 72 2.71 -10.87 -7.67
C TRP A 72 1.53 -11.74 -8.13
N MET A 73 1.66 -12.52 -9.21
CA MET A 73 0.63 -13.46 -9.66
C MET A 73 1.19 -14.52 -10.62
N SER A 74 0.52 -15.67 -10.64
CA SER A 74 0.93 -16.87 -11.40
C SER A 74 1.00 -16.67 -12.91
N TYR A 75 0.21 -15.72 -13.47
CA TYR A 75 0.26 -15.36 -14.89
C TYR A 75 1.68 -15.02 -15.38
N PHE A 76 2.52 -14.42 -14.53
CA PHE A 76 3.90 -14.07 -14.90
C PHE A 76 4.88 -15.23 -14.79
N ALA A 77 4.48 -16.33 -14.18
CA ALA A 77 5.38 -17.45 -13.91
C ALA A 77 6.02 -18.04 -15.17
N PRO A 78 5.35 -18.21 -16.33
CA PRO A 78 6.01 -18.72 -17.53
C PRO A 78 7.14 -17.83 -18.02
N SER A 79 6.88 -16.53 -18.18
CA SER A 79 7.88 -15.57 -18.72
C SER A 79 9.02 -15.29 -17.73
N LEU A 80 8.67 -14.89 -16.49
CA LEU A 80 9.67 -14.60 -15.47
C LEU A 80 10.41 -15.87 -15.02
N GLY A 81 9.73 -17.00 -14.93
CA GLY A 81 10.33 -18.29 -14.58
C GLY A 81 11.32 -18.78 -15.65
N TYR A 82 11.04 -18.54 -16.94
CA TYR A 82 12.01 -18.81 -18.00
C TYR A 82 13.29 -18.01 -17.81
N ILE A 83 13.17 -16.69 -17.60
CA ILE A 83 14.30 -15.78 -17.43
C ILE A 83 15.10 -16.12 -16.17
N THR A 84 14.43 -16.23 -15.02
CA THR A 84 15.08 -16.47 -13.72
C THR A 84 15.81 -17.81 -13.69
N ARG A 85 15.22 -18.88 -14.22
CA ARG A 85 15.86 -20.21 -14.29
C ARG A 85 17.10 -20.22 -15.18
N LYS A 86 17.11 -19.45 -16.27
CA LYS A 86 18.28 -19.28 -17.12
C LYS A 86 19.36 -18.45 -16.42
N MET A 87 18.96 -17.32 -15.81
CA MET A 87 19.89 -16.41 -15.14
C MET A 87 20.51 -16.99 -13.87
N LYS A 88 19.80 -17.84 -13.13
CA LYS A 88 20.31 -18.52 -11.92
C LYS A 88 21.63 -19.28 -12.14
N LYS A 89 21.94 -19.65 -13.38
CA LYS A 89 23.21 -20.30 -13.75
C LYS A 89 24.38 -19.31 -13.83
N HIS A 90 24.11 -18.01 -13.75
CA HIS A 90 25.09 -16.97 -14.05
C HIS A 90 25.20 -15.90 -12.95
N CYS A 91 24.15 -15.73 -12.16
CA CYS A 91 24.09 -14.74 -11.08
C CYS A 91 23.14 -15.19 -9.97
N LYS A 92 23.17 -14.52 -8.82
CA LYS A 92 22.14 -14.68 -7.78
C LYS A 92 20.83 -14.11 -8.30
N VAL A 93 19.72 -14.83 -8.10
CA VAL A 93 18.37 -14.40 -8.48
C VAL A 93 17.54 -14.20 -7.23
N ILE A 94 17.12 -12.99 -6.97
CA ILE A 94 16.28 -12.61 -5.83
C ILE A 94 14.88 -12.32 -6.33
N SER A 95 13.90 -13.02 -5.77
CA SER A 95 12.49 -12.80 -6.07
C SER A 95 11.81 -12.07 -4.93
N ILE A 96 11.32 -10.85 -5.19
CA ILE A 96 10.47 -10.09 -4.26
C ILE A 96 9.03 -10.53 -4.52
N LEU A 97 8.39 -11.08 -3.49
CA LEU A 97 7.09 -11.73 -3.59
C LEU A 97 6.02 -10.86 -2.92
N ASP A 98 5.15 -10.25 -3.72
CA ASP A 98 3.98 -9.52 -3.20
C ASP A 98 2.89 -10.53 -2.77
N ASN A 99 2.65 -11.53 -3.61
CA ASN A 99 1.78 -12.67 -3.35
C ASN A 99 2.42 -13.94 -3.95
N VAL A 100 2.25 -15.05 -3.28
CA VAL A 100 2.67 -16.38 -3.75
C VAL A 100 1.47 -17.19 -4.23
N VAL A 101 0.35 -16.99 -3.55
CA VAL A 101 -0.94 -17.61 -3.84
C VAL A 101 -1.94 -16.49 -4.13
N PRO A 102 -2.67 -16.52 -5.27
CA PRO A 102 -3.74 -15.56 -5.52
C PRO A 102 -4.87 -15.67 -4.49
N HIS A 103 -5.62 -14.58 -4.27
CA HIS A 103 -6.82 -14.60 -3.41
C HIS A 103 -7.93 -15.51 -3.97
N GLU A 104 -8.00 -15.65 -5.30
CA GLU A 104 -8.86 -16.60 -5.99
C GLU A 104 -7.96 -17.66 -6.64
N GLU A 105 -7.81 -18.80 -5.97
CA GLU A 105 -6.92 -19.89 -6.42
C GLU A 105 -7.54 -20.68 -7.56
N HIS A 106 -6.73 -20.90 -8.60
CA HIS A 106 -7.01 -21.84 -9.67
C HIS A 106 -6.04 -23.02 -9.61
N PHE A 107 -6.43 -24.17 -10.14
CA PHE A 107 -5.64 -25.41 -10.10
C PHE A 107 -4.23 -25.29 -10.72
N PHE A 108 -4.01 -24.34 -11.63
CA PHE A 108 -2.73 -24.10 -12.29
C PHE A 108 -1.81 -23.13 -11.55
N ASP A 109 -2.31 -22.37 -10.56
CA ASP A 109 -1.53 -21.30 -9.89
C ASP A 109 -0.33 -21.86 -9.11
N THR A 110 -0.55 -22.87 -8.31
CA THR A 110 0.51 -23.52 -7.52
C THR A 110 1.62 -24.15 -8.38
N PRO A 111 1.31 -24.95 -9.44
CA PRO A 111 2.32 -25.45 -10.37
C PRO A 111 3.13 -24.34 -11.06
N LEU A 112 2.48 -23.30 -11.54
CA LEU A 112 3.13 -22.18 -12.20
C LEU A 112 4.04 -21.40 -11.23
N THR A 113 3.56 -21.08 -10.04
CA THR A 113 4.36 -20.41 -9.01
C THR A 113 5.56 -21.25 -8.60
N ARG A 114 5.39 -22.57 -8.44
CA ARG A 114 6.50 -23.49 -8.17
C ARG A 114 7.53 -23.50 -9.30
N TYR A 115 7.08 -23.44 -10.55
CA TYR A 115 7.98 -23.32 -11.70
C TYR A 115 8.83 -22.05 -11.64
N PHE A 116 8.22 -20.90 -11.33
CA PHE A 116 8.93 -19.63 -11.16
C PHE A 116 9.92 -19.68 -9.99
N LEU A 117 9.49 -20.13 -8.81
CA LEU A 117 10.31 -20.19 -7.60
C LEU A 117 11.57 -21.04 -7.74
N LYS A 118 11.57 -22.06 -8.61
CA LYS A 118 12.78 -22.86 -8.92
C LYS A 118 13.91 -22.01 -9.51
N GLY A 119 13.58 -20.87 -10.12
CA GLY A 119 14.54 -19.89 -10.64
C GLY A 119 15.18 -19.01 -9.56
N SER A 120 14.60 -18.93 -8.36
CA SER A 120 15.09 -18.05 -7.29
C SER A 120 16.25 -18.69 -6.51
N THR A 121 17.28 -17.89 -6.23
CA THR A 121 18.36 -18.21 -5.27
C THR A 121 17.88 -17.88 -3.86
N GLY A 122 17.23 -16.71 -3.70
CA GLY A 122 16.60 -16.26 -2.47
C GLY A 122 15.27 -15.55 -2.75
N CYS A 123 14.40 -15.49 -1.74
CA CYS A 123 13.11 -14.84 -1.82
C CYS A 123 13.00 -13.76 -0.74
N VAL A 124 12.40 -12.64 -1.08
CA VAL A 124 11.97 -11.61 -0.13
C VAL A 124 10.45 -11.61 -0.11
N THR A 125 9.86 -11.81 1.05
CA THR A 125 8.42 -11.71 1.26
C THR A 125 8.10 -10.40 1.98
N LEU A 126 6.96 -9.80 1.66
CA LEU A 126 6.58 -8.48 2.20
C LEU A 126 5.83 -8.57 3.52
N CYS A 127 5.37 -9.76 3.91
CA CYS A 127 4.74 -10.05 5.19
C CYS A 127 4.82 -11.54 5.54
N ASP A 128 4.52 -11.89 6.79
CA ASP A 128 4.57 -13.28 7.29
C ASP A 128 3.56 -14.21 6.61
N ALA A 129 2.38 -13.70 6.21
CA ALA A 129 1.40 -14.50 5.49
C ALA A 129 1.97 -15.01 4.16
N VAL A 130 2.64 -14.14 3.39
CA VAL A 130 3.30 -14.53 2.13
C VAL A 130 4.45 -15.51 2.37
N SER A 131 5.15 -15.41 3.52
CA SER A 131 6.19 -16.37 3.89
C SER A 131 5.63 -17.77 4.15
N LYS A 132 4.49 -17.86 4.84
CA LYS A 132 3.79 -19.13 5.08
C LYS A 132 3.38 -19.78 3.76
N ASP A 133 2.83 -19.02 2.83
CA ASP A 133 2.46 -19.51 1.50
C ASP A 133 3.69 -19.94 0.69
N LEU A 134 4.80 -19.19 0.76
CA LEU A 134 6.06 -19.57 0.14
C LEU A 134 6.54 -20.93 0.64
N LEU A 135 6.58 -21.12 1.96
CA LEU A 135 7.04 -22.38 2.58
C LEU A 135 6.11 -23.56 2.30
N ARG A 136 4.80 -23.31 2.12
CA ARG A 136 3.85 -24.37 1.68
C ARG A 136 4.18 -24.87 0.27
N ILE A 137 4.63 -23.99 -0.64
CA ILE A 137 4.94 -24.35 -2.02
C ILE A 137 6.39 -24.83 -2.18
N ARG A 138 7.32 -24.23 -1.43
CA ARG A 138 8.75 -24.50 -1.45
C ARG A 138 9.34 -24.47 -0.03
N PRO A 139 9.25 -25.59 0.73
CA PRO A 139 9.71 -25.66 2.12
C PRO A 139 11.19 -25.34 2.33
N GLU A 140 12.03 -25.61 1.33
CA GLU A 140 13.48 -25.37 1.35
C GLU A 140 13.88 -23.96 0.87
N ALA A 141 12.92 -23.03 0.68
CA ALA A 141 13.21 -21.70 0.20
C ALA A 141 14.09 -20.93 1.20
N ARG A 142 15.19 -20.37 0.71
CA ARG A 142 15.93 -19.34 1.45
C ARG A 142 15.18 -18.04 1.33
N TYR A 143 14.74 -17.44 2.42
CA TYR A 143 13.94 -16.23 2.40
C TYR A 143 14.22 -15.31 3.57
N THR A 144 13.80 -14.07 3.42
CA THR A 144 13.71 -13.07 4.48
C THR A 144 12.41 -12.28 4.33
N VAL A 145 11.90 -11.77 5.47
CA VAL A 145 10.74 -10.86 5.48
C VAL A 145 11.25 -9.43 5.53
N ILE A 146 10.96 -8.66 4.48
CA ILE A 146 11.23 -7.22 4.45
C ILE A 146 9.93 -6.54 4.09
N GLN A 147 9.30 -5.89 5.05
CA GLN A 147 8.01 -5.24 4.83
C GLN A 147 8.07 -4.19 3.72
N HIS A 148 6.96 -4.04 2.99
CA HIS A 148 6.86 -3.08 1.89
C HIS A 148 7.18 -1.66 2.38
N PRO A 149 8.09 -0.94 1.71
CA PRO A 149 8.39 0.45 2.07
C PRO A 149 7.18 1.36 1.90
N LEU A 150 7.16 2.45 2.66
CA LEU A 150 6.11 3.45 2.54
C LEU A 150 6.15 4.14 1.19
N TYR A 151 4.97 4.50 0.70
CA TYR A 151 4.84 5.37 -0.47
C TYR A 151 5.30 6.78 -0.12
N SER A 152 6.18 7.37 -0.93
CA SER A 152 6.77 8.70 -0.70
C SER A 152 6.48 9.72 -1.80
N HIS A 153 5.67 9.34 -2.81
CA HIS A 153 5.40 10.15 -4.00
C HIS A 153 4.27 11.19 -3.83
N PHE A 154 3.59 11.23 -2.68
CA PHE A 154 2.47 12.16 -2.44
C PHE A 154 2.90 13.60 -2.10
N GLY A 155 4.19 13.93 -2.21
CA GLY A 155 4.71 15.24 -1.90
C GLY A 155 4.94 15.49 -0.40
N GLN A 156 5.31 16.73 -0.08
CA GLN A 156 5.59 17.17 1.29
C GLN A 156 4.31 17.62 2.01
N LYS A 157 4.29 17.48 3.34
CA LYS A 157 3.23 18.02 4.19
C LYS A 157 3.20 19.55 4.05
N THR A 158 2.03 20.11 3.78
CA THR A 158 1.81 21.55 3.72
C THR A 158 1.37 22.10 5.08
N PRO A 159 1.50 23.44 5.33
CA PRO A 159 0.93 24.04 6.53
C PRO A 159 -0.57 23.73 6.63
N ARG A 160 -1.02 23.36 7.82
CA ARG A 160 -2.43 22.96 8.06
C ARG A 160 -3.43 24.04 7.60
N THR A 161 -3.16 25.30 7.91
CA THR A 161 -4.02 26.43 7.55
C THR A 161 -4.16 26.62 6.04
N GLU A 162 -3.10 26.36 5.28
CA GLU A 162 -3.12 26.37 3.82
C GLU A 162 -4.00 25.24 3.28
N ALA A 163 -3.82 24.02 3.81
CA ALA A 163 -4.61 22.85 3.44
C ALA A 163 -6.10 23.03 3.78
N GLU A 164 -6.41 23.52 4.98
CA GLU A 164 -7.78 23.85 5.39
C GLU A 164 -8.44 24.88 4.47
N THR A 165 -7.74 25.96 4.13
CA THR A 165 -8.22 26.99 3.21
C THR A 165 -8.50 26.43 1.82
N LYS A 166 -7.56 25.62 1.29
CA LYS A 166 -7.68 25.04 -0.03
C LYS A 166 -8.85 24.05 -0.14
N LEU A 167 -9.13 23.33 0.93
CA LEU A 167 -10.25 22.39 1.02
C LEU A 167 -11.57 23.06 1.42
N GLY A 168 -11.57 24.34 1.79
CA GLY A 168 -12.76 25.04 2.27
C GLY A 168 -13.26 24.55 3.64
N LEU A 169 -12.35 24.08 4.49
CA LEU A 169 -12.65 23.58 5.82
C LEU A 169 -12.83 24.73 6.82
N LYS A 170 -13.64 24.49 7.86
CA LYS A 170 -13.79 25.46 8.95
C LYS A 170 -12.53 25.47 9.82
N PRO A 171 -11.86 26.62 10.01
CA PRO A 171 -10.63 26.67 10.79
C PRO A 171 -10.87 26.36 12.27
N GLY A 172 -9.83 25.82 12.94
CA GLY A 172 -9.85 25.55 14.38
C GLY A 172 -10.67 24.34 14.80
N LYS A 173 -11.19 23.55 13.85
CA LYS A 173 -11.89 22.32 14.13
C LYS A 173 -10.92 21.14 14.29
N LYS A 174 -11.37 20.07 14.97
CA LYS A 174 -10.69 18.77 15.05
C LYS A 174 -11.05 17.97 13.81
N ASN A 175 -10.10 17.83 12.88
CA ASN A 175 -10.34 17.26 11.56
C ASN A 175 -10.14 15.76 11.55
N ILE A 176 -11.21 15.00 11.33
CA ILE A 176 -11.24 13.55 11.17
C ILE A 176 -11.30 13.24 9.68
N LEU A 177 -10.43 12.38 9.18
CA LEU A 177 -10.33 12.01 7.77
C LEU A 177 -10.77 10.57 7.53
N PHE A 178 -11.71 10.37 6.61
CA PHE A 178 -11.95 9.13 5.88
C PHE A 178 -11.46 9.28 4.45
N PHE A 179 -10.55 8.40 4.01
CA PHE A 179 -9.88 8.56 2.71
C PHE A 179 -9.88 7.30 1.85
N GLY A 180 -9.96 7.51 0.52
CA GLY A 180 -9.81 6.48 -0.52
C GLY A 180 -11.15 5.93 -1.01
N LEU A 181 -11.11 4.96 -1.94
CA LEU A 181 -12.32 4.38 -2.55
C LEU A 181 -13.37 4.02 -1.48
N ILE A 182 -14.60 4.52 -1.65
CA ILE A 182 -15.69 4.30 -0.72
C ILE A 182 -16.37 2.97 -1.07
N ARG A 183 -16.08 1.93 -0.26
CA ARG A 183 -16.64 0.58 -0.42
C ARG A 183 -17.30 0.15 0.89
N THR A 184 -18.28 -0.73 0.80
CA THR A 184 -19.07 -1.17 1.97
C THR A 184 -18.18 -1.76 3.08
N TYR A 185 -17.15 -2.53 2.72
CA TYR A 185 -16.26 -3.12 3.73
C TYR A 185 -15.42 -2.10 4.50
N LYS A 186 -15.26 -0.86 3.97
CA LYS A 186 -14.52 0.22 4.62
C LYS A 186 -15.31 0.94 5.73
N GLY A 187 -16.60 0.64 5.89
CA GLY A 187 -17.37 1.04 7.06
C GLY A 187 -17.64 2.55 7.20
N LEU A 188 -17.76 3.30 6.09
CA LEU A 188 -18.07 4.73 6.17
C LEU A 188 -19.36 4.99 6.96
N ASP A 189 -20.36 4.14 6.85
CA ASP A 189 -21.60 4.19 7.61
C ASP A 189 -21.35 4.11 9.13
N ILE A 190 -20.45 3.24 9.58
CA ILE A 190 -20.05 3.14 10.99
C ILE A 190 -19.44 4.47 11.49
N LEU A 191 -18.57 5.08 10.66
CA LEU A 191 -17.97 6.37 11.01
C LEU A 191 -18.99 7.50 11.04
N LEU A 192 -19.94 7.52 10.12
CA LEU A 192 -21.02 8.52 10.09
C LEU A 192 -21.88 8.44 11.35
N GLU A 193 -22.26 7.24 11.77
CA GLU A 193 -23.02 7.02 13.02
C GLU A 193 -22.18 7.39 14.26
N ALA A 194 -20.88 7.09 14.26
CA ALA A 194 -19.98 7.53 15.31
C ALA A 194 -19.89 9.06 15.37
N PHE A 195 -19.76 9.72 14.21
CA PHE A 195 -19.63 11.17 14.07
C PHE A 195 -20.90 11.92 14.52
N ALA A 196 -22.09 11.36 14.30
CA ALA A 196 -23.36 11.96 14.71
C ALA A 196 -23.41 12.33 16.20
N GLY A 197 -22.72 11.60 17.05
CA GLY A 197 -22.64 11.85 18.49
C GLY A 197 -21.44 12.67 18.95
N LEU A 198 -20.63 13.21 18.03
CA LEU A 198 -19.48 14.04 18.39
C LEU A 198 -19.85 15.52 18.55
N PRO A 199 -19.24 16.24 19.52
CA PRO A 199 -19.43 17.69 19.71
C PRO A 199 -19.10 18.53 18.47
N GLU A 200 -19.51 19.82 18.51
CA GLU A 200 -19.39 20.73 17.37
C GLU A 200 -17.94 21.09 16.97
N GLU A 201 -16.98 20.92 17.85
CA GLU A 201 -15.58 21.15 17.54
C GLU A 201 -14.96 20.13 16.56
N TYR A 202 -15.66 19.02 16.28
CA TYR A 202 -15.21 18.00 15.32
C TYR A 202 -15.74 18.28 13.92
N GLN A 203 -14.92 18.04 12.91
CA GLN A 203 -15.27 18.10 11.50
C GLN A 203 -14.84 16.81 10.80
N LEU A 204 -15.68 16.28 9.93
CA LEU A 204 -15.41 15.06 9.16
C LEU A 204 -15.09 15.42 7.72
N ILE A 205 -13.99 14.88 7.22
CA ILE A 205 -13.57 14.98 5.82
C ILE A 205 -13.75 13.59 5.19
N ILE A 206 -14.58 13.48 4.17
CA ILE A 206 -14.79 12.29 3.36
C ILE A 206 -14.22 12.56 1.99
N ALA A 207 -13.09 11.92 1.65
CA ALA A 207 -12.41 12.13 0.39
C ALA A 207 -12.17 10.82 -0.33
N GLY A 208 -12.76 10.67 -1.53
CA GLY A 208 -12.59 9.48 -2.36
C GLY A 208 -13.80 9.15 -3.22
N GLU A 209 -13.56 8.34 -4.23
CA GLU A 209 -14.57 7.94 -5.21
C GLU A 209 -15.48 6.84 -4.66
N PRO A 210 -16.82 7.00 -4.72
CA PRO A 210 -17.76 5.93 -4.39
C PRO A 210 -17.69 4.79 -5.40
N TYR A 211 -17.59 3.56 -4.92
CA TYR A 211 -17.76 2.37 -5.76
C TYR A 211 -19.24 1.93 -5.72
N GLY A 212 -20.01 2.38 -6.69
CA GLY A 212 -21.45 2.24 -6.73
C GLY A 212 -22.20 3.48 -6.22
N SER A 213 -23.46 3.32 -5.78
CA SER A 213 -24.25 4.43 -5.28
C SER A 213 -23.78 4.90 -3.91
N PHE A 214 -23.83 6.22 -3.71
CA PHE A 214 -23.57 6.88 -2.41
C PHE A 214 -24.84 7.10 -1.59
N ASP A 215 -26.01 6.82 -2.11
CA ASP A 215 -27.35 7.18 -1.56
C ASP A 215 -27.52 6.74 -0.10
N LYS A 216 -27.13 5.49 0.22
CA LYS A 216 -27.21 4.98 1.58
C LYS A 216 -26.41 5.80 2.61
N TYR A 217 -25.29 6.37 2.20
CA TYR A 217 -24.47 7.23 3.06
C TYR A 217 -25.09 8.62 3.15
N GLN A 218 -25.64 9.11 2.05
CA GLN A 218 -26.35 10.39 2.02
C GLN A 218 -27.57 10.38 2.96
N GLU A 219 -28.34 9.30 2.97
CA GLU A 219 -29.47 9.12 3.91
C GLU A 219 -29.04 9.19 5.38
N ILE A 220 -27.86 8.64 5.72
CA ILE A 220 -27.31 8.75 7.08
C ILE A 220 -26.91 10.20 7.36
N ILE A 221 -26.16 10.82 6.45
CA ILE A 221 -25.68 12.20 6.58
C ILE A 221 -26.86 13.17 6.79
N ASP A 222 -27.95 12.99 6.07
CA ASP A 222 -29.12 13.86 6.14
C ASP A 222 -29.83 13.85 7.52
N ARG A 223 -29.65 12.77 8.27
CA ARG A 223 -30.15 12.62 9.64
C ARG A 223 -29.21 13.13 10.73
N ILE A 224 -27.94 13.43 10.37
CA ILE A 224 -26.93 13.87 11.35
C ILE A 224 -27.16 15.33 11.73
N PRO A 225 -27.36 15.66 13.04
CA PRO A 225 -27.35 17.02 13.51
C PRO A 225 -25.98 17.69 13.20
N GLY A 226 -25.99 18.89 12.61
CA GLY A 226 -24.75 19.58 12.24
C GLY A 226 -24.02 18.94 11.06
N LYS A 227 -24.75 18.43 10.07
CA LYS A 227 -24.20 17.89 8.82
C LYS A 227 -23.34 18.88 8.03
N ASP A 228 -23.45 20.17 8.29
CA ASP A 228 -22.59 21.23 7.76
C ASP A 228 -21.14 21.14 8.26
N ARG A 229 -20.83 20.24 9.17
CA ARG A 229 -19.48 19.87 9.62
C ARG A 229 -18.89 18.69 8.85
N ILE A 230 -19.62 18.13 7.85
CA ILE A 230 -19.16 17.06 7.00
C ILE A 230 -18.77 17.65 5.64
N PHE A 231 -17.49 17.65 5.38
CA PHE A 231 -16.94 18.00 4.07
C PHE A 231 -16.81 16.73 3.21
N MET A 232 -17.31 16.80 1.97
CA MET A 232 -17.29 15.67 1.04
C MET A 232 -16.62 16.06 -0.27
N ASP A 233 -15.64 15.25 -0.69
CA ASP A 233 -15.05 15.31 -2.04
C ASP A 233 -15.14 13.92 -2.67
N LEU A 234 -16.29 13.65 -3.31
CA LEU A 234 -16.71 12.33 -3.81
C LEU A 234 -16.20 12.10 -5.23
N LYS A 235 -14.89 12.08 -5.40
CA LYS A 235 -14.21 11.83 -6.66
C LYS A 235 -12.91 11.07 -6.45
N TYR A 236 -12.30 10.63 -7.54
CA TYR A 236 -10.93 10.13 -7.50
C TYR A 236 -9.98 11.27 -7.08
N ILE A 237 -9.24 11.08 -6.00
CA ILE A 237 -8.26 12.05 -5.51
C ILE A 237 -6.92 11.74 -6.18
N LYS A 238 -6.41 12.69 -6.96
CA LYS A 238 -5.10 12.57 -7.62
C LYS A 238 -3.98 12.58 -6.57
N ASP A 239 -2.86 11.90 -6.86
CA ASP A 239 -1.71 11.80 -5.94
C ASP A 239 -1.20 13.16 -5.48
N SER A 240 -1.17 14.15 -6.39
CA SER A 240 -0.80 15.55 -6.08
C SER A 240 -1.70 16.26 -5.07
N GLN A 241 -2.96 15.80 -4.93
CA GLN A 241 -3.94 16.37 -4.01
C GLN A 241 -3.96 15.68 -2.64
N VAL A 242 -3.44 14.44 -2.54
CA VAL A 242 -3.44 13.65 -1.30
C VAL A 242 -2.86 14.42 -0.13
N LYS A 243 -1.79 15.16 -0.36
CA LYS A 243 -1.12 16.00 0.65
C LYS A 243 -2.04 17.00 1.33
N ASP A 244 -3.01 17.56 0.61
CA ASP A 244 -3.91 18.58 1.16
C ASP A 244 -4.84 17.98 2.22
N TYR A 245 -5.41 16.79 1.96
CA TYR A 245 -6.30 16.10 2.90
C TYR A 245 -5.55 15.64 4.15
N PHE A 246 -4.38 15.01 3.98
CA PHE A 246 -3.61 14.50 5.13
C PHE A 246 -2.90 15.63 5.89
N SER A 247 -2.60 16.76 5.26
CA SER A 247 -2.04 17.93 5.96
C SER A 247 -3.09 18.64 6.80
N ALA A 248 -4.36 18.64 6.38
CA ALA A 248 -5.47 19.18 7.14
C ALA A 248 -5.92 18.26 8.27
N ALA A 249 -5.70 16.94 8.17
CA ALA A 249 -6.19 15.95 9.11
C ALA A 249 -5.42 15.93 10.44
N ASP A 250 -6.15 15.80 11.56
CA ASP A 250 -5.58 15.47 12.86
C ASP A 250 -5.54 13.96 13.11
N LEU A 251 -6.50 13.24 12.52
CA LEU A 251 -6.77 11.84 12.76
C LEU A 251 -7.38 11.21 11.51
N ALA A 252 -6.89 10.07 11.07
CA ALA A 252 -7.55 9.25 10.06
C ALA A 252 -8.33 8.10 10.73
N VAL A 253 -9.52 7.75 10.21
CA VAL A 253 -10.32 6.65 10.76
C VAL A 253 -10.58 5.62 9.67
N LEU A 254 -10.20 4.37 9.95
CA LEU A 254 -10.36 3.21 9.09
C LEU A 254 -11.29 2.18 9.76
N PRO A 255 -12.62 2.40 9.71
CA PRO A 255 -13.60 1.58 10.43
C PRO A 255 -13.97 0.32 9.63
N TYR A 256 -12.94 -0.39 9.17
CA TYR A 256 -13.11 -1.48 8.22
C TYR A 256 -13.82 -2.68 8.85
N ARG A 257 -14.70 -3.34 8.08
CA ARG A 257 -15.33 -4.61 8.44
C ARG A 257 -14.44 -5.80 8.12
N SER A 258 -13.60 -5.65 7.13
CA SER A 258 -12.60 -6.67 6.76
C SER A 258 -11.42 -6.00 6.07
N ALA A 259 -10.21 -6.48 6.33
CA ALA A 259 -9.01 -6.02 5.65
C ALA A 259 -7.90 -7.08 5.79
N THR A 260 -7.01 -7.15 4.81
CA THR A 260 -5.70 -7.81 4.96
C THR A 260 -4.64 -6.77 5.35
N GLN A 261 -4.55 -5.71 4.57
CA GLN A 261 -3.72 -4.53 4.79
C GLN A 261 -4.43 -3.29 4.25
N SER A 262 -3.95 -2.09 4.59
CA SER A 262 -4.49 -0.85 4.06
C SER A 262 -3.39 0.06 3.49
N GLY A 263 -3.48 0.40 2.20
CA GLY A 263 -2.60 1.41 1.60
C GLY A 263 -2.74 2.79 2.26
N ILE A 264 -3.90 3.07 2.88
CA ILE A 264 -4.13 4.33 3.60
C ILE A 264 -3.23 4.45 4.82
N SER A 265 -2.88 3.34 5.48
CA SER A 265 -1.94 3.37 6.61
C SER A 265 -0.55 3.86 6.19
N SER A 266 -0.07 3.47 5.01
CA SER A 266 1.19 3.96 4.47
C SER A 266 1.15 5.46 4.18
N ILE A 267 0.03 5.97 3.66
CA ILE A 267 -0.16 7.41 3.41
C ILE A 267 -0.23 8.17 4.74
N SER A 268 -1.00 7.66 5.72
CA SER A 268 -1.08 8.26 7.06
C SER A 268 0.29 8.36 7.72
N TYR A 269 1.11 7.32 7.61
CA TYR A 269 2.49 7.36 8.10
C TYR A 269 3.34 8.39 7.39
N HIS A 270 3.23 8.49 6.06
CA HIS A 270 3.97 9.48 5.29
C HIS A 270 3.73 10.90 5.82
N PHE A 271 2.47 11.26 6.10
CA PHE A 271 2.06 12.56 6.59
C PHE A 271 2.05 12.70 8.13
N GLU A 272 2.47 11.67 8.86
CA GLU A 272 2.46 11.64 10.34
C GLU A 272 1.07 11.91 10.93
N VAL A 273 0.05 11.27 10.35
CA VAL A 273 -1.33 11.33 10.84
C VAL A 273 -1.66 10.05 11.60
N PRO A 274 -1.93 10.11 12.93
CA PRO A 274 -2.38 8.95 13.69
C PRO A 274 -3.71 8.38 13.17
N MET A 275 -3.96 7.12 13.51
CA MET A 275 -5.14 6.42 13.00
C MET A 275 -5.99 5.84 14.13
N ILE A 276 -7.31 5.72 13.88
CA ILE A 276 -8.18 4.78 14.60
C ILE A 276 -8.58 3.71 13.62
N VAL A 277 -8.40 2.45 14.01
CA VAL A 277 -8.71 1.28 13.20
C VAL A 277 -9.59 0.31 13.96
N THR A 278 -10.31 -0.54 13.25
CA THR A 278 -11.00 -1.71 13.82
C THR A 278 -10.05 -2.89 13.96
N ASP A 279 -10.37 -3.83 14.85
CA ASP A 279 -9.58 -5.07 15.05
C ASP A 279 -9.91 -6.10 13.96
N VAL A 280 -9.52 -5.80 12.71
CA VAL A 280 -9.72 -6.68 11.56
C VAL A 280 -8.44 -6.86 10.77
N GLY A 281 -8.20 -8.10 10.34
CA GLY A 281 -7.02 -8.46 9.57
C GLY A 281 -5.71 -8.06 10.25
N GLY A 282 -4.78 -7.43 9.50
CA GLY A 282 -3.49 -6.96 10.02
C GLY A 282 -3.51 -5.55 10.60
N LEU A 283 -4.66 -4.88 10.73
CA LEU A 283 -4.70 -3.47 11.16
C LEU A 283 -4.29 -3.30 12.63
N LYS A 284 -4.73 -4.19 13.53
CA LYS A 284 -4.30 -4.17 14.93
C LYS A 284 -2.80 -4.33 15.06
N GLU A 285 -2.24 -5.33 14.39
CA GLU A 285 -0.79 -5.61 14.41
C GLU A 285 0.03 -4.42 13.87
N THR A 286 -0.43 -3.82 12.76
CA THR A 286 0.31 -2.75 12.08
C THR A 286 0.13 -1.37 12.72
N ILE A 287 -0.98 -1.10 13.41
CA ILE A 287 -1.32 0.20 13.98
C ILE A 287 -1.34 0.14 15.51
N GLY A 288 -2.16 -0.75 16.08
CA GLY A 288 -2.35 -0.84 17.53
C GLY A 288 -1.09 -1.30 18.26
N ASP A 289 -0.56 -2.46 17.88
CA ASP A 289 0.60 -3.06 18.54
C ASP A 289 1.89 -2.24 18.28
N ARG A 290 1.89 -1.40 17.24
CA ARG A 290 2.97 -0.43 16.97
C ARG A 290 2.77 0.89 17.71
N GLY A 291 1.63 1.11 18.35
CA GLY A 291 1.32 2.36 19.07
C GLY A 291 1.24 3.58 18.15
N THR A 292 0.97 3.39 16.85
CA THR A 292 0.85 4.47 15.86
C THR A 292 -0.58 4.98 15.73
N GLY A 293 -1.50 4.38 16.47
CA GLY A 293 -2.91 4.72 16.52
C GLY A 293 -3.64 3.92 17.58
N LEU A 294 -4.97 4.04 17.61
CA LEU A 294 -5.85 3.35 18.54
C LEU A 294 -6.69 2.28 17.83
N VAL A 295 -7.14 1.28 18.58
CA VAL A 295 -7.96 0.18 18.07
C VAL A 295 -9.34 0.21 18.71
N ALA A 296 -10.39 0.34 17.88
CA ALA A 296 -11.77 0.14 18.26
C ALA A 296 -12.07 -1.37 18.23
N SER A 297 -12.12 -2.00 19.40
CA SER A 297 -12.06 -3.45 19.58
C SER A 297 -13.20 -4.24 18.94
N ASP A 298 -14.42 -3.69 18.91
CA ASP A 298 -15.61 -4.33 18.36
C ASP A 298 -16.13 -3.69 17.08
N GLY A 299 -15.49 -2.59 16.63
CA GLY A 299 -15.81 -1.90 15.38
C GLY A 299 -17.21 -1.26 15.37
N THR A 300 -17.84 -1.05 16.52
CA THR A 300 -19.13 -0.36 16.62
C THR A 300 -18.97 1.17 16.54
N PRO A 301 -20.02 1.91 16.13
CA PRO A 301 -20.00 3.37 16.16
C PRO A 301 -19.64 3.94 17.56
N GLU A 302 -20.10 3.31 18.62
CA GLU A 302 -19.85 3.70 20.02
C GLU A 302 -18.38 3.60 20.36
N THR A 303 -17.72 2.49 20.03
CA THR A 303 -16.28 2.32 20.32
C THR A 303 -15.42 3.22 19.48
N ILE A 304 -15.73 3.41 18.19
CA ILE A 304 -15.02 4.38 17.33
C ILE A 304 -15.16 5.79 17.91
N ARG A 305 -16.37 6.22 18.29
CA ARG A 305 -16.60 7.53 18.93
C ARG A 305 -15.78 7.67 20.22
N LYS A 306 -15.81 6.65 21.07
CA LYS A 306 -15.04 6.62 22.33
C LYS A 306 -13.54 6.82 22.07
N GLU A 307 -12.97 6.10 21.11
CA GLU A 307 -11.55 6.21 20.80
C GLU A 307 -11.21 7.56 20.13
N ILE A 308 -12.12 8.16 19.33
CA ILE A 308 -11.96 9.52 18.81
C ILE A 308 -11.89 10.54 19.97
N ILE A 309 -12.85 10.49 20.90
CA ILE A 309 -12.87 11.39 22.06
C ILE A 309 -11.61 11.20 22.90
N ARG A 310 -11.22 9.95 23.18
CA ARG A 310 -10.00 9.62 23.93
C ARG A 310 -8.75 10.20 23.29
N TYR A 311 -8.59 10.05 21.99
CA TYR A 311 -7.45 10.58 21.24
C TYR A 311 -7.33 12.10 21.37
N PHE A 312 -8.44 12.83 21.28
CA PHE A 312 -8.42 14.29 21.33
C PHE A 312 -8.43 14.87 22.76
N SER A 313 -8.81 14.06 23.76
CA SER A 313 -8.85 14.49 25.18
C SER A 313 -7.50 14.37 25.86
N ASP A 314 -6.61 13.53 25.35
CA ASP A 314 -5.28 13.30 25.92
C ASP A 314 -4.18 13.61 24.88
N PRO A 315 -3.54 14.80 24.98
CA PRO A 315 -2.47 15.18 24.07
C PRO A 315 -1.29 14.19 24.03
N THR A 316 -1.07 13.46 25.13
CA THR A 316 0.04 12.50 25.21
C THR A 316 -0.15 11.32 24.26
N ILE A 317 -1.39 10.93 24.00
CA ILE A 317 -1.73 9.88 23.02
C ILE A 317 -1.30 10.33 21.62
N LYS A 318 -1.65 11.56 21.23
CA LYS A 318 -1.28 12.12 19.93
C LYS A 318 0.26 12.18 19.76
N GLU A 319 0.96 12.69 20.76
CA GLU A 319 2.42 12.82 20.76
C GLU A 319 3.11 11.44 20.66
N ASN A 320 2.65 10.47 21.43
CA ASN A 320 3.16 9.10 21.39
C ASN A 320 2.91 8.45 20.03
N CYS A 321 1.70 8.58 19.47
CA CYS A 321 1.39 8.04 18.15
C CYS A 321 2.30 8.64 17.07
N ILE A 322 2.49 9.96 17.06
CA ILE A 322 3.36 10.64 16.08
C ILE A 322 4.82 10.19 16.25
N SER A 323 5.30 10.09 17.48
CA SER A 323 6.66 9.59 17.76
C SER A 323 6.86 8.17 17.21
N ASN A 324 5.91 7.28 17.48
CA ASN A 324 5.94 5.91 16.97
C ASN A 324 5.82 5.85 15.43
N ILE A 325 4.99 6.70 14.82
CA ILE A 325 4.91 6.81 13.36
C ILE A 325 6.28 7.18 12.78
N ARG A 326 7.02 8.10 13.38
CA ARG A 326 8.37 8.48 12.92
C ARG A 326 9.34 7.31 12.97
N LEU A 327 9.29 6.49 14.03
CA LEU A 327 10.08 5.26 14.13
C LEU A 327 9.69 4.25 13.03
N GLU A 328 8.38 4.08 12.79
CA GLU A 328 7.90 3.20 11.74
C GLU A 328 8.26 3.71 10.33
N LYS A 329 8.26 5.02 10.09
CA LYS A 329 8.73 5.62 8.83
C LYS A 329 10.18 5.26 8.54
N GLU A 330 11.06 5.36 9.55
CA GLU A 330 12.47 4.96 9.40
C GLU A 330 12.59 3.45 9.12
N ARG A 331 11.86 2.62 9.87
CA ARG A 331 11.84 1.16 9.71
C ARG A 331 11.33 0.72 8.34
N LEU A 332 10.32 1.42 7.79
CA LEU A 332 9.68 1.14 6.51
C LEU A 332 10.22 2.04 5.39
N SER A 333 11.39 2.64 5.55
CA SER A 333 12.00 3.45 4.51
C SER A 333 12.59 2.61 3.36
N TRP A 334 12.63 3.16 2.16
CA TRP A 334 13.32 2.55 1.01
C TRP A 334 14.81 2.31 1.29
N LYS A 335 15.44 3.17 2.10
CA LYS A 335 16.82 3.00 2.56
C LYS A 335 16.98 1.73 3.40
N THR A 336 16.09 1.55 4.39
CA THR A 336 16.08 0.34 5.24
C THR A 336 15.78 -0.91 4.42
N PHE A 337 14.85 -0.83 3.47
CA PHE A 337 14.54 -1.94 2.56
C PHE A 337 15.77 -2.33 1.73
N ALA A 338 16.43 -1.37 1.07
CA ALA A 338 17.60 -1.60 0.25
C ALA A 338 18.74 -2.22 1.07
N ARG A 339 19.04 -1.69 2.26
CA ARG A 339 20.04 -2.23 3.18
C ARG A 339 19.76 -3.69 3.55
N LYS A 340 18.55 -4.00 4.03
CA LYS A 340 18.18 -5.37 4.40
C LYS A 340 18.23 -6.33 3.21
N LEU A 341 17.82 -5.86 2.04
CA LEU A 341 17.91 -6.63 0.80
C LEU A 341 19.37 -6.95 0.44
N THR A 342 20.27 -5.97 0.51
CA THR A 342 21.71 -6.16 0.25
C THR A 342 22.35 -7.09 1.28
N GLU A 343 22.02 -6.95 2.57
CA GLU A 343 22.47 -7.85 3.62
C GLU A 343 22.03 -9.30 3.36
N PHE A 344 20.77 -9.51 2.98
CA PHE A 344 20.26 -10.84 2.63
C PHE A 344 20.97 -11.43 1.41
N ILE A 345 21.21 -10.63 0.37
CA ILE A 345 21.96 -11.06 -0.82
C ILE A 345 23.38 -11.52 -0.46
N GLY A 346 24.02 -10.83 0.50
CA GLY A 346 25.36 -11.20 0.99
C GLY A 346 25.40 -12.55 1.71
N GLN A 347 24.29 -13.00 2.28
CA GLN A 347 24.17 -14.28 3.01
C GLN A 347 23.87 -15.48 2.12
N LEU A 348 23.52 -15.27 0.86
CA LEU A 348 23.20 -16.31 -0.14
C LEU A 348 24.45 -16.80 -0.88
#